data_125563328a02e99cfa51184800b9e547
#
_entry.id   125563328a02e99cfa51184800b9e547
#
_cell.length_a   1.000
_cell.length_b   1.000
_cell.length_c   1.000
_cell.angle_alpha   90.00
_cell.angle_beta   90.00
_cell.angle_gamma   90.00
#
_symmetry.space_group_name_H-M   'P 1'
#
loop_
_entity.id
_entity.type
_entity.pdbx_description
1 polymer ?
#
loop_
_entity_poly.entity_id
_entity_poly.type
_entity_poly.pdbx_seq_one_letter_code
_entity_poly.pdbx_strand_id
1 'polypeptide(L)'
;MSTTAGAQSPPLRLGTATPGGGFPVYGAAFIKAIRAHDPTLVIDEVNTKGSTENVPLLEAGKLDLALVQGEVVQDIFSGAGRPPTTLKVITAMYASPGMFVVRADSPYRRIADLKGKPVAWGARGSGLVILGRYVADGVGFDAEKDFAPVYLDRAGDGPAMVIDGRVAALWGGGARWPGFMAVANAPGGARFIVPDAAEI
;
A
#
# COMPACT_ATOMS: atom_id res chain seq x y z
N MET A 1 -46.24 18.03 -19.65
CA MET A 1 -45.09 17.16 -19.98
C MET A 1 -44.34 16.91 -18.68
N SER A 2 -44.51 15.75 -18.05
CA SER A 2 -43.78 15.37 -16.83
C SER A 2 -42.42 14.88 -17.19
N THR A 3 -41.37 15.61 -16.90
CA THR A 3 -40.01 15.15 -16.94
C THR A 3 -39.79 14.15 -15.78
N THR A 4 -39.79 12.89 -16.08
CA THR A 4 -39.27 11.85 -15.17
C THR A 4 -37.81 12.19 -14.90
N ALA A 5 -37.52 12.74 -13.73
CA ALA A 5 -36.14 12.79 -13.23
C ALA A 5 -35.67 11.34 -13.12
N GLY A 6 -34.75 10.92 -14.01
CA GLY A 6 -34.12 9.60 -13.96
C GLY A 6 -33.48 9.47 -12.59
N ALA A 7 -33.82 8.43 -11.84
CA ALA A 7 -33.19 8.11 -10.57
C ALA A 7 -31.68 7.91 -10.84
N GLN A 8 -30.86 8.79 -10.32
CA GLN A 8 -29.41 8.69 -10.43
C GLN A 8 -28.99 7.41 -9.71
N SER A 9 -28.22 6.55 -10.37
CA SER A 9 -27.68 5.33 -9.73
C SER A 9 -26.88 5.72 -8.48
N PRO A 10 -26.93 4.92 -7.40
CA PRO A 10 -26.14 5.22 -6.22
C PRO A 10 -24.64 5.24 -6.59
N PRO A 11 -23.83 6.07 -5.91
CA PRO A 11 -22.40 6.10 -6.14
C PRO A 11 -21.75 4.74 -5.93
N LEU A 12 -20.76 4.39 -6.77
CA LEU A 12 -19.90 3.23 -6.56
C LEU A 12 -18.90 3.53 -5.45
N ARG A 13 -18.68 2.59 -4.54
CA ARG A 13 -17.75 2.72 -3.42
C ARG A 13 -16.41 2.13 -3.81
N LEU A 14 -15.36 2.95 -3.87
CA LEU A 14 -13.99 2.54 -4.16
C LEU A 14 -13.18 2.43 -2.87
N GLY A 15 -12.86 1.22 -2.45
CA GLY A 15 -11.94 0.97 -1.33
C GLY A 15 -10.50 1.31 -1.70
N THR A 16 -9.85 2.14 -0.88
CA THR A 16 -8.45 2.55 -1.06
C THR A 16 -7.56 2.02 0.07
N ALA A 17 -7.03 2.88 0.92
CA ALA A 17 -6.23 2.52 2.08
C ALA A 17 -6.23 3.66 3.11
N THR A 18 -5.32 3.58 4.12
CA THR A 18 -5.18 4.63 5.11
C THR A 18 -4.63 5.93 4.49
N PRO A 19 -5.03 7.10 5.00
CA PRO A 19 -4.50 8.38 4.57
C PRO A 19 -2.97 8.43 4.58
N GLY A 20 -2.38 9.06 3.57
CA GLY A 20 -0.92 9.12 3.35
C GLY A 20 -0.35 7.92 2.60
N GLY A 21 -1.16 6.88 2.32
CA GLY A 21 -0.79 5.77 1.45
C GLY A 21 -0.86 6.13 -0.04
N GLY A 22 -0.29 5.27 -0.89
CA GLY A 22 -0.33 5.44 -2.34
C GLY A 22 -1.72 5.23 -2.93
N PHE A 23 -2.51 4.32 -2.38
CA PHE A 23 -3.86 4.03 -2.87
C PHE A 23 -4.84 5.21 -2.77
N PRO A 24 -4.91 5.97 -1.66
CA PRO A 24 -5.73 7.19 -1.64
C PRO A 24 -5.31 8.22 -2.68
N VAL A 25 -4.01 8.45 -2.87
CA VAL A 25 -3.51 9.38 -3.90
C VAL A 25 -3.91 8.93 -5.31
N TYR A 26 -3.75 7.66 -5.60
CA TYR A 26 -4.15 7.10 -6.90
C TYR A 26 -5.67 7.10 -7.05
N GLY A 27 -6.43 6.67 -6.04
CA GLY A 27 -7.88 6.62 -6.05
C GLY A 27 -8.50 7.98 -6.35
N ALA A 28 -8.02 9.04 -5.71
CA ALA A 28 -8.47 10.41 -5.97
C ALA A 28 -8.21 10.83 -7.43
N ALA A 29 -7.02 10.50 -7.97
CA ALA A 29 -6.69 10.79 -9.37
C ALA A 29 -7.56 9.98 -10.34
N PHE A 30 -7.78 8.70 -10.06
CA PHE A 30 -8.65 7.81 -10.83
C PHE A 30 -10.10 8.33 -10.86
N ILE A 31 -10.68 8.65 -9.70
CA ILE A 31 -12.04 9.21 -9.60
C ILE A 31 -12.16 10.51 -10.41
N LYS A 32 -11.15 11.39 -10.30
CA LYS A 32 -11.12 12.64 -11.08
C LYS A 32 -11.10 12.37 -12.58
N ALA A 33 -10.32 11.41 -13.04
CA ALA A 33 -10.23 11.05 -14.46
C ALA A 33 -11.54 10.45 -14.98
N ILE A 34 -12.16 9.54 -14.23
CA ILE A 34 -13.46 8.95 -14.59
C ILE A 34 -14.52 10.04 -14.68
N ARG A 35 -14.64 10.91 -13.68
CA ARG A 35 -15.63 12.00 -13.67
C ARG A 35 -15.44 12.97 -14.84
N ALA A 36 -14.20 13.21 -15.26
CA ALA A 36 -13.93 14.08 -16.41
C ALA A 36 -14.35 13.43 -17.73
N HIS A 37 -14.34 12.09 -17.83
CA HIS A 37 -14.72 11.35 -19.02
C HIS A 37 -16.22 11.01 -19.04
N ASP A 38 -16.75 10.56 -17.91
CA ASP A 38 -18.17 10.25 -17.71
C ASP A 38 -18.69 10.86 -16.41
N PRO A 39 -19.32 12.05 -16.49
CA PRO A 39 -19.88 12.73 -15.31
C PRO A 39 -21.05 11.99 -14.67
N THR A 40 -21.66 11.02 -15.37
CA THR A 40 -22.81 10.26 -14.85
C THR A 40 -22.36 9.12 -13.92
N LEU A 41 -21.10 8.69 -14.02
CA LEU A 41 -20.53 7.65 -13.17
C LEU A 41 -19.93 8.29 -11.92
N VAL A 42 -20.66 8.21 -10.82
CA VAL A 42 -20.23 8.74 -9.53
C VAL A 42 -19.51 7.65 -8.75
N ILE A 43 -18.29 7.95 -8.30
CA ILE A 43 -17.48 7.06 -7.47
C ILE A 43 -17.09 7.81 -6.20
N ASP A 44 -17.38 7.21 -5.03
CA ASP A 44 -16.98 7.70 -3.72
C ASP A 44 -15.77 6.91 -3.21
N GLU A 45 -14.76 7.62 -2.74
CA GLU A 45 -13.61 7.00 -2.09
C GLU A 45 -13.96 6.57 -0.66
N VAL A 46 -13.61 5.32 -0.34
CA VAL A 46 -13.72 4.77 1.02
C VAL A 46 -12.31 4.46 1.51
N ASN A 47 -11.86 5.19 2.51
CA ASN A 47 -10.60 4.88 3.18
C ASN A 47 -10.77 3.62 4.04
N THR A 48 -9.88 2.68 3.85
CA THR A 48 -9.81 1.38 4.55
C THR A 48 -8.43 1.20 5.17
N LYS A 49 -8.16 0.02 5.73
CA LYS A 49 -6.81 -0.36 6.14
C LYS A 49 -5.94 -0.84 4.96
N GLY A 50 -6.54 -1.05 3.78
CA GLY A 50 -5.87 -1.49 2.56
C GLY A 50 -6.32 -2.87 2.08
N SER A 51 -5.47 -3.54 1.29
CA SER A 51 -5.82 -4.73 0.51
C SER A 51 -6.49 -5.86 1.30
N THR A 52 -6.01 -6.14 2.52
CA THR A 52 -6.53 -7.25 3.34
C THR A 52 -7.90 -6.95 3.95
N GLU A 53 -8.31 -5.68 4.02
CA GLU A 53 -9.67 -5.29 4.38
C GLU A 53 -10.55 -5.10 3.15
N ASN A 54 -9.98 -4.61 2.05
CA ASN A 54 -10.72 -4.35 0.80
C ASN A 54 -11.35 -5.63 0.23
N VAL A 55 -10.61 -6.74 0.23
CA VAL A 55 -11.08 -8.01 -0.32
C VAL A 55 -12.36 -8.51 0.38
N PRO A 56 -12.39 -8.71 1.70
CA PRO A 56 -13.63 -9.15 2.36
C PRO A 56 -14.77 -8.14 2.27
N LEU A 57 -14.48 -6.84 2.15
CA LEU A 57 -15.52 -5.82 1.94
C LEU A 57 -16.14 -5.91 0.54
N LEU A 58 -15.32 -6.21 -0.50
CA LEU A 58 -15.81 -6.50 -1.85
C LEU A 58 -16.68 -7.76 -1.87
N GLU A 59 -16.21 -8.84 -1.27
CA GLU A 59 -16.95 -10.11 -1.20
C GLU A 59 -18.29 -9.99 -0.46
N ALA A 60 -18.34 -9.10 0.54
CA ALA A 60 -19.56 -8.80 1.29
C ALA A 60 -20.46 -7.76 0.60
N GLY A 61 -20.11 -7.26 -0.59
CA GLY A 61 -20.85 -6.21 -1.29
C GLY A 61 -20.86 -4.84 -0.56
N LYS A 62 -19.91 -4.62 0.36
CA LYS A 62 -19.74 -3.34 1.05
C LYS A 62 -18.87 -2.35 0.29
N LEU A 63 -18.13 -2.82 -0.69
CA LEU A 63 -17.43 -2.05 -1.72
C LEU A 63 -17.86 -2.57 -3.08
N ASP A 64 -17.82 -1.70 -4.09
CA ASP A 64 -18.13 -2.04 -5.47
C ASP A 64 -16.83 -2.19 -6.29
N LEU A 65 -15.81 -1.44 -5.92
CA LEU A 65 -14.47 -1.42 -6.50
C LEU A 65 -13.44 -1.37 -5.35
N ALA A 66 -12.24 -1.87 -5.58
CA ALA A 66 -11.14 -1.68 -4.64
C ALA A 66 -9.77 -1.74 -5.30
N LEU A 67 -8.82 -1.03 -4.72
CA LEU A 67 -7.41 -1.16 -5.01
C LEU A 67 -6.84 -2.29 -4.15
N VAL A 68 -6.16 -3.24 -4.79
CA VAL A 68 -5.59 -4.41 -4.13
C VAL A 68 -4.18 -4.65 -4.66
N GLN A 69 -3.25 -4.90 -3.74
CA GLN A 69 -1.86 -5.24 -4.06
C GLN A 69 -1.78 -6.58 -4.78
N GLY A 70 -0.87 -6.72 -5.76
CA GLY A 70 -0.78 -7.89 -6.62
C GLY A 70 -0.57 -9.21 -5.86
N GLU A 71 0.24 -9.21 -4.82
CA GLU A 71 0.51 -10.38 -3.98
C GLU A 71 -0.76 -10.86 -3.28
N VAL A 72 -1.57 -9.94 -2.76
CA VAL A 72 -2.88 -10.27 -2.17
C VAL A 72 -3.85 -10.80 -3.23
N VAL A 73 -3.81 -10.23 -4.44
CA VAL A 73 -4.59 -10.75 -5.58
C VAL A 73 -4.19 -12.19 -5.89
N GLN A 74 -2.89 -12.47 -5.97
CA GLN A 74 -2.38 -13.83 -6.21
C GLN A 74 -2.88 -14.81 -5.14
N ASP A 75 -2.77 -14.45 -3.85
CA ASP A 75 -3.19 -15.29 -2.73
C ASP A 75 -4.69 -15.64 -2.79
N ILE A 76 -5.55 -14.65 -3.05
CA ILE A 76 -7.00 -14.87 -3.06
C ILE A 76 -7.49 -15.64 -4.28
N PHE A 77 -6.80 -15.57 -5.41
CA PHE A 77 -7.15 -16.34 -6.61
C PHE A 77 -6.59 -17.76 -6.58
N SER A 78 -5.39 -17.96 -6.02
CA SER A 78 -4.80 -19.28 -5.84
C SER A 78 -5.43 -20.09 -4.70
N GLY A 79 -6.16 -19.41 -3.80
CA GLY A 79 -6.74 -20.07 -2.62
C GLY A 79 -5.72 -20.30 -1.51
N ALA A 80 -4.67 -19.47 -1.41
CA ALA A 80 -3.69 -19.56 -0.34
C ALA A 80 -4.33 -19.29 1.02
N GLY A 81 -4.47 -20.36 1.84
CA GLY A 81 -5.04 -20.28 3.19
C GLY A 81 -6.54 -20.00 3.27
N ARG A 82 -7.26 -19.97 2.14
CA ARG A 82 -8.72 -19.73 2.05
C ARG A 82 -9.28 -20.29 0.74
N PRO A 83 -10.59 -20.49 0.60
CA PRO A 83 -11.18 -20.80 -0.71
C PRO A 83 -10.91 -19.69 -1.73
N PRO A 84 -10.66 -20.03 -3.00
CA PRO A 84 -10.47 -19.03 -4.08
C PRO A 84 -11.66 -18.07 -4.16
N THR A 85 -11.36 -16.80 -4.47
CA THR A 85 -12.39 -15.78 -4.64
C THR A 85 -13.12 -15.88 -5.98
N THR A 86 -14.34 -15.35 -6.03
CA THR A 86 -15.11 -15.16 -7.28
C THR A 86 -14.99 -13.72 -7.82
N LEU A 87 -14.27 -12.86 -7.16
CA LEU A 87 -14.02 -11.48 -7.60
C LEU A 87 -13.36 -11.46 -8.97
N LYS A 88 -13.39 -10.30 -9.62
CA LYS A 88 -12.79 -10.10 -10.95
C LYS A 88 -11.76 -8.98 -10.90
N VAL A 89 -10.67 -9.16 -11.62
CA VAL A 89 -9.71 -8.08 -11.88
C VAL A 89 -10.21 -7.27 -13.06
N ILE A 90 -10.34 -5.96 -12.90
CA ILE A 90 -10.71 -5.05 -13.99
C ILE A 90 -9.46 -4.71 -14.80
N THR A 91 -8.39 -4.31 -14.11
CA THR A 91 -7.11 -3.96 -14.75
C THR A 91 -5.96 -3.99 -13.77
N ALA A 92 -4.74 -4.21 -14.27
CA ALA A 92 -3.52 -3.87 -13.57
C ALA A 92 -3.23 -2.37 -13.78
N MET A 93 -2.83 -1.68 -12.72
CA MET A 93 -2.77 -0.22 -12.73
C MET A 93 -1.34 0.32 -12.80
N TYR A 94 -0.52 0.04 -11.79
CA TYR A 94 0.86 0.50 -11.75
C TYR A 94 1.73 -0.46 -10.94
N ALA A 95 3.03 -0.45 -11.25
CA ALA A 95 4.00 -1.21 -10.47
C ALA A 95 4.27 -0.51 -9.14
N SER A 96 4.25 -1.28 -8.06
CA SER A 96 4.53 -0.81 -6.71
C SER A 96 5.68 -1.63 -6.09
N PRO A 97 6.91 -1.50 -6.63
CA PRO A 97 8.05 -2.24 -6.11
C PRO A 97 8.29 -1.83 -4.66
N GLY A 98 8.43 -2.85 -3.79
CA GLY A 98 8.73 -2.64 -2.38
C GLY A 98 10.19 -2.27 -2.17
N MET A 99 10.44 -1.33 -1.26
CA MET A 99 11.79 -0.95 -0.85
C MET A 99 11.77 -0.35 0.54
N PHE A 100 12.92 -0.37 1.21
CA PHE A 100 13.12 0.38 2.45
C PHE A 100 13.67 1.76 2.13
N VAL A 101 13.22 2.77 2.86
CA VAL A 101 13.86 4.08 2.94
C VAL A 101 14.46 4.27 4.32
N VAL A 102 15.71 4.74 4.34
CA VAL A 102 16.46 5.10 5.53
C VAL A 102 17.01 6.51 5.35
N ARG A 103 17.42 7.16 6.43
CA ARG A 103 18.18 8.42 6.33
C ARG A 103 19.49 8.18 5.58
N ALA A 104 19.90 9.09 4.72
CA ALA A 104 21.14 8.95 3.94
C ALA A 104 22.41 8.91 4.82
N ASP A 105 22.37 9.60 5.97
CA ASP A 105 23.45 9.63 6.96
C ASP A 105 23.47 8.41 7.90
N SER A 106 22.45 7.51 7.82
CA SER A 106 22.43 6.28 8.60
C SER A 106 23.52 5.29 8.16
N PRO A 107 23.94 4.35 9.02
CA PRO A 107 24.91 3.32 8.64
C PRO A 107 24.32 2.23 7.74
N TYR A 108 23.00 2.15 7.60
CA TYR A 108 22.31 1.05 6.91
C TYR A 108 22.49 1.12 5.40
N ARG A 109 22.90 0.01 4.77
CA ARG A 109 23.18 -0.12 3.33
C ARG A 109 22.45 -1.28 2.69
N ARG A 110 22.19 -2.35 3.44
CA ARG A 110 21.56 -3.59 3.01
C ARG A 110 20.44 -3.97 3.96
N ILE A 111 19.56 -4.89 3.53
CA ILE A 111 18.46 -5.39 4.36
C ILE A 111 19.01 -6.05 5.64
N ALA A 112 20.10 -6.77 5.55
CA ALA A 112 20.75 -7.39 6.70
C ALA A 112 21.17 -6.39 7.80
N ASP A 113 21.48 -5.14 7.45
CA ASP A 113 21.86 -4.12 8.43
C ASP A 113 20.66 -3.67 9.30
N LEU A 114 19.45 -3.96 8.86
CA LEU A 114 18.21 -3.64 9.56
C LEU A 114 17.81 -4.72 10.57
N LYS A 115 18.54 -5.84 10.65
CA LYS A 115 18.25 -6.93 11.59
C LYS A 115 18.26 -6.41 13.04
N GLY A 116 17.21 -6.76 13.80
CA GLY A 116 16.99 -6.29 15.16
C GLY A 116 16.64 -4.81 15.31
N LYS A 117 16.50 -4.07 14.21
CA LYS A 117 16.17 -2.64 14.26
C LYS A 117 14.67 -2.40 14.17
N PRO A 118 14.16 -1.30 14.74
CA PRO A 118 12.77 -0.90 14.57
C PRO A 118 12.55 -0.50 13.11
N VAL A 119 11.62 -1.18 12.44
CA VAL A 119 11.24 -0.96 11.04
C VAL A 119 9.75 -0.66 10.96
N ALA A 120 9.38 0.48 10.39
CA ALA A 120 7.98 0.79 10.10
C ALA A 120 7.54 0.05 8.83
N TRP A 121 6.68 -0.95 8.98
CA TRP A 121 6.21 -1.82 7.89
C TRP A 121 4.99 -1.26 7.15
N GLY A 122 4.43 -0.14 7.61
CA GLY A 122 3.22 0.47 7.07
C GLY A 122 1.96 0.11 7.86
N ALA A 123 0.80 0.43 7.31
CA ALA A 123 -0.47 0.15 7.97
C ALA A 123 -0.76 -1.36 7.99
N ARG A 124 -1.24 -1.85 9.12
CA ARG A 124 -1.42 -3.28 9.41
C ARG A 124 -2.25 -4.05 8.37
N GLY A 125 -3.24 -3.41 7.76
CA GLY A 125 -4.10 -4.00 6.69
C GLY A 125 -3.58 -3.76 5.26
N SER A 126 -2.41 -3.13 5.11
CA SER A 126 -1.84 -2.82 3.80
C SER A 126 -1.30 -4.08 3.11
N GLY A 127 -1.54 -4.22 1.81
CA GLY A 127 -0.91 -5.25 0.99
C GLY A 127 0.61 -5.10 0.90
N LEU A 128 1.15 -3.90 1.13
CA LEU A 128 2.60 -3.70 1.23
C LEU A 128 3.23 -4.47 2.40
N VAL A 129 2.51 -4.71 3.48
CA VAL A 129 2.99 -5.56 4.58
C VAL A 129 3.17 -7.01 4.11
N ILE A 130 2.24 -7.50 3.27
CA ILE A 130 2.35 -8.83 2.67
C ILE A 130 3.57 -8.89 1.73
N LEU A 131 3.71 -7.92 0.83
CA LEU A 131 4.90 -7.82 -0.04
C LEU A 131 6.20 -7.76 0.79
N GLY A 132 6.21 -6.99 1.89
CA GLY A 132 7.36 -6.89 2.77
C GLY A 132 7.78 -8.22 3.39
N ARG A 133 6.80 -9.06 3.76
CA ARG A 133 7.06 -10.42 4.24
C ARG A 133 7.67 -11.30 3.15
N TYR A 134 7.13 -11.27 1.94
CA TYR A 134 7.70 -12.02 0.82
C TYR A 134 9.12 -11.59 0.48
N VAL A 135 9.40 -10.28 0.52
CA VAL A 135 10.76 -9.77 0.28
C VAL A 135 11.71 -10.20 1.40
N ALA A 136 11.30 -10.10 2.66
CA ALA A 136 12.11 -10.55 3.80
C ALA A 136 12.41 -12.06 3.71
N ASP A 137 11.38 -12.88 3.45
CA ASP A 137 11.52 -14.34 3.29
C ASP A 137 12.45 -14.70 2.12
N GLY A 138 12.31 -14.02 0.98
CA GLY A 138 13.13 -14.22 -0.20
C GLY A 138 14.62 -13.94 0.01
N VAL A 139 14.98 -13.09 0.99
CA VAL A 139 16.38 -12.83 1.40
C VAL A 139 16.76 -13.55 2.70
N GLY A 140 15.97 -14.53 3.12
CA GLY A 140 16.26 -15.40 4.28
C GLY A 140 15.99 -14.79 5.64
N PHE A 141 15.12 -13.77 5.74
CA PHE A 141 14.70 -13.15 7.01
C PHE A 141 13.21 -13.34 7.28
N ASP A 142 12.86 -13.45 8.55
CA ASP A 142 11.48 -13.39 9.03
C ASP A 142 11.14 -11.95 9.44
N ALA A 143 10.16 -11.35 8.78
CA ALA A 143 9.78 -9.95 9.01
C ALA A 143 9.35 -9.67 10.45
N GLU A 144 8.85 -10.68 11.19
CA GLU A 144 8.37 -10.54 12.56
C GLU A 144 9.44 -10.85 13.61
N LYS A 145 10.43 -11.73 13.29
CA LYS A 145 11.42 -12.20 14.25
C LYS A 145 12.79 -11.54 14.09
N ASP A 146 13.18 -11.27 12.84
CA ASP A 146 14.51 -10.72 12.55
C ASP A 146 14.56 -9.20 12.65
N PHE A 147 13.41 -8.53 12.69
CA PHE A 147 13.28 -7.08 12.85
C PHE A 147 12.47 -6.76 14.11
N ALA A 148 12.48 -5.50 14.57
CA ALA A 148 11.51 -5.00 15.54
C ALA A 148 10.36 -4.30 14.78
N PRO A 149 9.26 -5.01 14.43
CA PRO A 149 8.26 -4.47 13.53
C PRO A 149 7.41 -3.40 14.21
N VAL A 150 7.29 -2.25 13.53
CA VAL A 150 6.40 -1.15 13.91
C VAL A 150 5.30 -1.06 12.85
N TYR A 151 4.06 -1.36 13.27
CA TYR A 151 2.90 -1.20 12.41
C TYR A 151 2.22 0.13 12.69
N LEU A 152 1.82 0.80 11.62
CA LEU A 152 1.24 2.13 11.65
C LEU A 152 -0.30 2.05 11.63
N ASP A 153 -0.96 2.98 12.27
CA ASP A 153 -2.41 3.19 12.08
C ASP A 153 -2.66 3.89 10.74
N ARG A 154 -1.77 4.81 10.36
CA ARG A 154 -1.81 5.55 9.10
C ARG A 154 -0.45 5.48 8.41
N ALA A 155 -0.43 5.16 7.11
CA ALA A 155 0.80 5.09 6.34
C ALA A 155 1.58 6.41 6.34
N GLY A 156 0.87 7.55 6.44
CA GLY A 156 1.47 8.89 6.47
C GLY A 156 2.29 9.20 7.73
N ASP A 157 2.21 8.39 8.78
CA ASP A 157 2.97 8.65 10.01
C ASP A 157 4.43 8.14 9.93
N GLY A 158 4.69 7.17 9.04
CA GLY A 158 6.00 6.50 8.91
C GLY A 158 7.17 7.42 8.54
N PRO A 159 7.03 8.34 7.57
CA PRO A 159 8.13 9.22 7.18
C PRO A 159 8.72 10.02 8.33
N ALA A 160 7.89 10.62 9.17
CA ALA A 160 8.35 11.37 10.34
C ALA A 160 9.16 10.50 11.31
N MET A 161 8.78 9.22 11.47
CA MET A 161 9.49 8.30 12.35
C MET A 161 10.90 7.95 11.85
N VAL A 162 11.12 7.93 10.53
CA VAL A 162 12.48 7.78 9.96
C VAL A 162 13.28 9.07 10.14
N ILE A 163 12.67 10.22 9.85
CA ILE A 163 13.35 11.52 9.89
C ILE A 163 13.84 11.82 11.32
N ASP A 164 13.03 11.54 12.33
CA ASP A 164 13.37 11.78 13.74
C ASP A 164 14.10 10.60 14.43
N GLY A 165 14.35 9.52 13.70
CA GLY A 165 15.14 8.38 14.18
C GLY A 165 14.41 7.41 15.12
N ARG A 166 13.08 7.52 15.25
CA ARG A 166 12.27 6.55 16.02
C ARG A 166 12.28 5.16 15.40
N VAL A 167 12.43 5.07 14.08
CA VAL A 167 12.65 3.82 13.35
C VAL A 167 13.89 3.93 12.47
N ALA A 168 14.56 2.80 12.25
CA ALA A 168 15.73 2.71 11.38
C ALA A 168 15.35 2.83 9.90
N ALA A 169 14.20 2.28 9.53
CA ALA A 169 13.71 2.24 8.16
C ALA A 169 12.20 2.32 8.11
N LEU A 170 11.69 2.77 6.96
CA LEU A 170 10.29 2.65 6.56
C LEU A 170 10.22 1.79 5.30
N TRP A 171 9.42 0.74 5.36
CA TRP A 171 9.03 -0.05 4.21
C TRP A 171 7.90 0.63 3.45
N GLY A 172 7.96 0.63 2.13
CA GLY A 172 6.92 1.21 1.30
C GLY A 172 7.02 0.73 -0.15
N GLY A 173 6.11 1.19 -0.99
CA GLY A 173 6.07 0.80 -2.40
C GLY A 173 5.85 1.98 -3.34
N GLY A 174 6.53 1.89 -4.50
CA GLY A 174 6.47 2.92 -5.54
C GLY A 174 7.49 4.04 -5.36
N ALA A 175 8.35 4.25 -6.36
CA ALA A 175 9.49 5.17 -6.31
C ALA A 175 9.12 6.64 -6.02
N ARG A 176 7.88 7.05 -6.28
CA ARG A 176 7.39 8.43 -6.04
C ARG A 176 6.30 8.49 -4.97
N TRP A 177 6.18 7.46 -4.16
CA TRP A 177 5.24 7.53 -3.05
C TRP A 177 5.54 8.76 -2.17
N PRO A 178 4.51 9.56 -1.79
CA PRO A 178 4.70 10.78 -1.00
C PRO A 178 5.49 10.57 0.28
N GLY A 179 5.35 9.40 0.94
CA GLY A 179 6.11 9.05 2.13
C GLY A 179 7.61 8.95 1.88
N PHE A 180 8.04 8.39 0.75
CA PHE A 180 9.45 8.35 0.37
C PHE A 180 9.99 9.73 0.02
N MET A 181 9.19 10.52 -0.70
CA MET A 181 9.56 11.90 -1.05
C MET A 181 9.71 12.79 0.19
N ALA A 182 8.90 12.57 1.23
CA ALA A 182 9.02 13.30 2.48
C ALA A 182 10.38 13.04 3.16
N VAL A 183 10.84 11.78 3.21
CA VAL A 183 12.18 11.45 3.75
C VAL A 183 13.29 11.99 2.84
N ALA A 184 13.14 11.86 1.52
CA ALA A 184 14.16 12.32 0.56
C ALA A 184 14.37 13.85 0.58
N ASN A 185 13.31 14.60 0.83
CA ASN A 185 13.34 16.07 0.89
C ASN A 185 13.68 16.62 2.29
N ALA A 186 13.76 15.75 3.32
CA ALA A 186 14.15 16.17 4.65
C ALA A 186 15.64 16.50 4.75
N PRO A 187 16.07 17.36 5.70
CA PRO A 187 17.48 17.54 6.02
C PRO A 187 18.14 16.18 6.30
N GLY A 188 19.22 15.87 5.62
CA GLY A 188 19.89 14.57 5.71
C GLY A 188 19.54 13.59 4.58
N GLY A 189 18.47 13.85 3.79
CA GLY A 189 18.14 13.07 2.61
C GLY A 189 17.76 11.62 2.88
N ALA A 190 17.60 10.85 1.82
CA ALA A 190 17.23 9.43 1.88
C ALA A 190 18.22 8.54 1.13
N ARG A 191 18.31 7.29 1.62
CA ARG A 191 18.85 6.16 0.87
C ARG A 191 17.78 5.09 0.76
N PHE A 192 17.68 4.48 -0.41
CA PHE A 192 16.80 3.35 -0.65
C PHE A 192 17.60 2.05 -0.56
N ILE A 193 17.01 1.06 0.09
CA ILE A 193 17.57 -0.28 0.23
C ILE A 193 16.58 -1.25 -0.42
N VAL A 194 17.08 -2.04 -1.35
CA VAL A 194 16.37 -3.12 -2.05
C VAL A 194 17.22 -4.38 -1.93
N PRO A 195 16.64 -5.58 -2.12
CA PRO A 195 17.44 -6.80 -2.27
C PRO A 195 18.48 -6.63 -3.36
N ASP A 196 19.72 -6.98 -3.08
CA ASP A 196 20.75 -7.05 -4.12
C ASP A 196 20.87 -8.47 -4.69
N ALA A 197 21.57 -8.63 -5.83
CA ALA A 197 21.70 -9.91 -6.48
C ALA A 197 22.49 -10.96 -5.65
N ALA A 198 23.19 -10.53 -4.60
CA ALA A 198 23.90 -11.42 -3.69
C ALA A 198 23.04 -11.87 -2.49
N GLU A 199 21.89 -11.20 -2.28
CA GLU A 199 20.93 -11.53 -1.22
C GLU A 199 19.81 -12.46 -1.72
N ILE A 200 19.66 -12.63 -3.03
CA ILE A 200 18.69 -13.49 -3.71
C ILE A 200 19.39 -14.77 -4.21
#